data_797d2ba95cbf8b7a81cff3cb149ee9d3
#
_entry.id   797d2ba95cbf8b7a81cff3cb149ee9d3
#
_cell.length_a   1.000
_cell.length_b   1.000
_cell.length_c   1.000
_cell.angle_alpha   90.00
_cell.angle_beta   90.00
_cell.angle_gamma   90.00
#
_symmetry.space_group_name_H-M   'P 1'
#
loop_
_entity.id
_entity.type
_entity.pdbx_description
1 polymer ?
#
loop_
_entity_poly.entity_id
_entity_poly.type
_entity_poly.pdbx_seq_one_letter_code
_entity_poly.pdbx_strand_id
1 'polypeptide(L)'
;MNIYITNENHRLTDVIVGNSFSFKSNINFRDLYDPISLFYYLRGKFPNKYKLQNQISNFKKVLIKYGVKIHDLDIINTNQIFARDLGFIIENKFFISSILPDRENEIKGLKSVLKKIKNVIKLPKDAHIEGGDVVLDDDNIFIGYYGRKDYKNQITARTNKKA
;
A
#
# COMPACT_ATOMS: atom_id res chain seq x y z
N MET A 1 -1.87 9.89 -17.31
CA MET A 1 -2.63 8.67 -17.10
C MET A 1 -4.05 9.06 -16.73
N ASN A 2 -5.05 8.58 -17.45
CA ASN A 2 -6.44 8.73 -17.05
C ASN A 2 -6.75 7.63 -16.05
N ILE A 3 -7.29 8.03 -14.92
CA ILE A 3 -7.75 7.12 -13.86
C ILE A 3 -9.23 7.37 -13.63
N TYR A 4 -10.01 6.32 -13.43
CA TYR A 4 -11.39 6.40 -13.01
C TYR A 4 -11.80 5.09 -12.36
N ILE A 5 -12.09 5.12 -11.07
CA ILE A 5 -12.48 3.94 -10.28
C ILE A 5 -13.65 4.30 -9.40
N THR A 6 -14.76 3.56 -9.53
CA THR A 6 -15.93 3.62 -8.65
C THR A 6 -16.18 2.28 -7.96
N ASN A 7 -15.59 1.19 -8.48
CA ASN A 7 -15.85 -0.15 -8.00
C ASN A 7 -14.59 -1.01 -8.13
N GLU A 8 -14.31 -1.86 -7.15
CA GLU A 8 -13.14 -2.73 -7.15
C GLU A 8 -13.36 -4.06 -7.91
N ASN A 9 -14.59 -4.34 -8.32
CA ASN A 9 -14.94 -5.56 -9.06
C ASN A 9 -14.86 -5.39 -10.60
N HIS A 10 -14.59 -4.19 -11.10
CA HIS A 10 -14.43 -3.94 -12.52
C HIS A 10 -13.14 -4.58 -13.06
N ARG A 11 -13.10 -4.74 -14.41
CA ARG A 11 -11.92 -5.28 -15.08
C ARG A 11 -10.69 -4.43 -14.77
N LEU A 12 -9.66 -5.07 -14.22
CA LEU A 12 -8.39 -4.43 -13.95
C LEU A 12 -7.64 -4.15 -15.26
N THR A 13 -7.31 -2.89 -15.55
CA THR A 13 -6.54 -2.46 -16.73
C THR A 13 -5.15 -1.99 -16.37
N ASP A 14 -5.02 -1.32 -15.26
CA ASP A 14 -3.77 -0.73 -14.76
C ASP A 14 -3.64 -1.01 -13.26
N VAL A 15 -2.43 -1.27 -12.77
CA VAL A 15 -2.19 -1.52 -11.34
C VAL A 15 -0.83 -1.00 -10.90
N ILE A 16 -0.77 -0.41 -9.72
CA ILE A 16 0.48 -0.10 -9.03
C ILE A 16 0.90 -1.34 -8.25
N VAL A 17 2.08 -1.86 -8.53
CA VAL A 17 2.61 -3.04 -7.84
C VAL A 17 3.82 -2.65 -7.00
N GLY A 18 3.85 -3.15 -5.78
CA GLY A 18 5.00 -3.00 -4.90
C GLY A 18 6.23 -3.74 -5.41
N ASN A 19 7.37 -3.47 -4.79
CA ASN A 19 8.60 -4.17 -5.06
C ASN A 19 9.29 -4.65 -3.78
N SER A 20 10.18 -5.61 -3.92
CA SER A 20 10.96 -6.17 -2.81
C SER A 20 12.46 -5.84 -2.89
N PHE A 21 12.87 -4.93 -3.77
CA PHE A 21 14.29 -4.61 -3.96
C PHE A 21 14.95 -4.04 -2.70
N SER A 22 14.19 -3.24 -1.94
CA SER A 22 14.63 -2.66 -0.68
C SER A 22 14.24 -3.47 0.56
N PHE A 23 13.65 -4.65 0.37
CA PHE A 23 13.28 -5.51 1.49
C PHE A 23 14.54 -6.03 2.21
N LYS A 24 14.58 -5.83 3.51
CA LYS A 24 15.67 -6.31 4.37
C LYS A 24 15.27 -7.64 4.99
N SER A 25 15.98 -8.72 4.63
CA SER A 25 15.77 -10.04 5.25
C SER A 25 16.40 -10.12 6.65
N ASN A 26 17.49 -9.38 6.88
CA ASN A 26 18.16 -9.30 8.15
C ASN A 26 17.64 -8.10 8.93
N ILE A 27 16.55 -8.29 9.65
CA ILE A 27 15.90 -7.28 10.49
C ILE A 27 16.23 -7.61 11.95
N ASN A 28 16.48 -6.59 12.76
CA ASN A 28 16.54 -6.76 14.19
C ASN A 28 15.11 -7.01 14.71
N PHE A 29 14.92 -7.98 15.61
CA PHE A 29 13.60 -8.28 16.17
C PHE A 29 12.95 -7.07 16.84
N ARG A 30 13.72 -6.09 17.31
CA ARG A 30 13.25 -4.83 17.88
C ARG A 30 12.57 -3.90 16.87
N ASP A 31 12.85 -4.09 15.58
CA ASP A 31 12.26 -3.31 14.50
C ASP A 31 10.93 -3.89 14.01
N LEU A 32 10.52 -5.04 14.58
CA LEU A 32 9.27 -5.72 14.25
C LEU A 32 8.16 -5.26 15.20
N TYR A 33 7.37 -4.31 14.73
CA TYR A 33 6.21 -3.79 15.49
C TYR A 33 4.93 -4.61 15.27
N ASP A 34 4.87 -5.40 14.21
CA ASP A 34 3.73 -6.26 13.87
C ASP A 34 3.88 -7.64 14.52
N PRO A 35 2.93 -8.08 15.38
CA PRO A 35 2.98 -9.37 16.07
C PRO A 35 3.07 -10.58 15.16
N ILE A 36 2.47 -10.52 13.96
CA ILE A 36 2.52 -11.62 12.99
C ILE A 36 3.93 -11.75 12.43
N SER A 37 4.55 -10.63 12.05
CA SER A 37 5.94 -10.59 11.60
C SER A 37 6.90 -11.10 12.67
N LEU A 38 6.71 -10.68 13.92
CA LEU A 38 7.50 -11.18 15.06
C LEU A 38 7.33 -12.69 15.26
N PHE A 39 6.10 -13.19 15.20
CA PHE A 39 5.81 -14.61 15.32
C PHE A 39 6.54 -15.46 14.26
N TYR A 40 6.53 -15.03 13.00
CA TYR A 40 7.23 -15.73 11.92
C TYR A 40 8.76 -15.57 12.03
N TYR A 41 9.25 -14.42 12.48
CA TYR A 41 10.66 -14.19 12.73
C TYR A 41 11.21 -15.15 13.79
N LEU A 42 10.54 -15.25 14.95
CA LEU A 42 10.93 -16.15 16.05
C LEU A 42 10.92 -17.63 15.65
N ARG A 43 10.13 -18.01 14.63
CA ARG A 43 10.10 -19.36 14.07
C ARG A 43 11.10 -19.59 12.94
N GLY A 44 11.97 -18.63 12.64
CA GLY A 44 12.92 -18.74 11.51
C GLY A 44 12.24 -18.75 10.14
N LYS A 45 10.97 -18.28 10.05
CA LYS A 45 10.17 -18.27 8.82
C LYS A 45 9.99 -16.86 8.24
N PHE A 46 10.85 -15.93 8.63
CA PHE A 46 10.80 -14.57 8.08
C PHE A 46 11.09 -14.59 6.57
N PRO A 47 10.42 -13.74 5.78
CA PRO A 47 10.53 -13.75 4.34
C PRO A 47 11.97 -13.52 3.86
N ASN A 48 12.38 -14.30 2.86
CA ASN A 48 13.65 -14.12 2.17
C ASN A 48 13.46 -13.17 0.97
N LYS A 49 14.36 -12.20 0.80
CA LYS A 49 14.32 -11.20 -0.26
C LYS A 49 14.22 -11.82 -1.66
N TYR A 50 15.01 -12.82 -1.97
CA TYR A 50 15.00 -13.48 -3.29
C TYR A 50 13.69 -14.21 -3.56
N LYS A 51 13.14 -14.88 -2.54
CA LYS A 51 11.83 -15.54 -2.64
C LYS A 51 10.73 -14.52 -2.91
N LEU A 52 10.74 -13.38 -2.22
CA LEU A 52 9.79 -12.29 -2.44
C LEU A 52 9.92 -11.69 -3.84
N GLN A 53 11.14 -11.46 -4.33
CA GLN A 53 11.38 -10.96 -5.69
C GLN A 53 10.79 -11.90 -6.73
N ASN A 54 11.02 -13.21 -6.58
CA ASN A 54 10.45 -14.22 -7.49
C ASN A 54 8.92 -14.24 -7.44
N GLN A 55 8.32 -14.16 -6.25
CA GLN A 55 6.86 -14.12 -6.09
C GLN A 55 6.26 -12.88 -6.75
N ILE A 56 6.81 -11.69 -6.51
CA ILE A 56 6.34 -10.44 -7.13
C ILE A 56 6.53 -10.48 -8.65
N SER A 57 7.67 -10.98 -9.13
CA SER A 57 7.93 -11.13 -10.56
C SER A 57 6.91 -12.07 -11.23
N ASN A 58 6.61 -13.21 -10.61
CA ASN A 58 5.63 -14.14 -11.14
C ASN A 58 4.21 -13.55 -11.11
N PHE A 59 3.85 -12.85 -10.05
CA PHE A 59 2.59 -12.13 -9.97
C PHE A 59 2.44 -11.10 -11.11
N LYS A 60 3.48 -10.30 -11.36
CA LYS A 60 3.50 -9.35 -12.49
C LYS A 60 3.34 -10.05 -13.84
N LYS A 61 4.01 -11.19 -14.06
CA LYS A 61 3.84 -11.96 -15.29
C LYS A 61 2.39 -12.41 -15.51
N VAL A 62 1.69 -12.82 -14.44
CA VAL A 62 0.28 -13.18 -14.54
C VAL A 62 -0.55 -11.96 -14.93
N LEU A 63 -0.38 -10.83 -14.28
CA LEU A 63 -1.12 -9.61 -14.62
C LEU A 63 -0.89 -9.18 -16.08
N ILE A 64 0.36 -9.19 -16.55
CA ILE A 64 0.72 -8.87 -17.94
C ILE A 64 0.05 -9.85 -18.92
N LYS A 65 0.04 -11.15 -18.60
CA LYS A 65 -0.65 -12.18 -19.42
C LYS A 65 -2.13 -11.86 -19.62
N TYR A 66 -2.78 -11.25 -18.63
CA TYR A 66 -4.18 -10.83 -18.71
C TYR A 66 -4.36 -9.39 -19.24
N GLY A 67 -3.31 -8.80 -19.81
CA GLY A 67 -3.36 -7.47 -20.44
C GLY A 67 -3.36 -6.31 -19.44
N VAL A 68 -3.00 -6.55 -18.19
CA VAL A 68 -2.93 -5.50 -17.17
C VAL A 68 -1.60 -4.76 -17.27
N LYS A 69 -1.65 -3.44 -17.31
CA LYS A 69 -0.49 -2.58 -17.32
C LYS A 69 0.05 -2.37 -15.91
N ILE A 70 1.32 -2.65 -15.72
CA ILE A 70 2.01 -2.51 -14.43
C ILE A 70 2.63 -1.12 -14.32
N HIS A 71 2.42 -0.49 -13.18
CA HIS A 71 3.12 0.71 -12.74
C HIS A 71 3.95 0.37 -11.50
N ASP A 72 5.25 0.34 -11.68
CA ASP A 72 6.18 0.05 -10.59
C ASP A 72 6.38 1.29 -9.69
N LEU A 73 6.54 1.04 -8.40
CA LEU A 73 7.02 2.06 -7.48
C LEU A 73 8.51 2.36 -7.74
N ASP A 74 8.90 3.61 -7.56
CA ASP A 74 10.32 4.00 -7.56
C ASP A 74 11.04 3.24 -6.45
N ILE A 75 12.24 2.73 -6.74
CA ILE A 75 13.05 2.03 -5.76
C ILE A 75 13.62 3.05 -4.77
N ILE A 76 13.21 2.92 -3.52
CA ILE A 76 13.72 3.70 -2.40
C ILE A 76 14.25 2.76 -1.31
N ASN A 77 15.04 3.26 -0.40
CA ASN A 77 15.68 2.41 0.62
C ASN A 77 14.75 2.08 1.81
N THR A 78 13.48 1.73 1.52
CA THR A 78 12.48 1.30 2.51
C THR A 78 11.71 0.08 1.98
N ASN A 79 10.93 -0.58 2.85
CA ASN A 79 10.01 -1.62 2.41
C ASN A 79 8.94 -1.03 1.47
N GLN A 80 8.65 -1.70 0.37
CA GLN A 80 7.72 -1.22 -0.66
C GLN A 80 6.80 -2.33 -1.18
N ILE A 81 6.56 -3.36 -0.38
CA ILE A 81 5.73 -4.49 -0.79
C ILE A 81 4.26 -4.10 -0.84
N PHE A 82 3.81 -3.26 0.11
CA PHE A 82 2.41 -2.95 0.33
C PHE A 82 1.96 -1.69 -0.43
N ALA A 83 1.93 -1.77 -1.76
CA ALA A 83 1.52 -0.63 -2.61
C ALA A 83 0.08 -0.16 -2.34
N ARG A 84 -0.82 -1.06 -1.95
CA ARG A 84 -2.23 -0.76 -1.63
C ARG A 84 -2.36 0.28 -0.50
N ASP A 85 -1.48 0.23 0.49
CA ASP A 85 -1.56 1.12 1.64
C ASP A 85 -1.16 2.58 1.31
N LEU A 86 -0.42 2.79 0.21
CA LEU A 86 0.18 4.09 -0.12
C LEU A 86 -0.81 5.09 -0.72
N GLY A 87 -1.94 4.62 -1.20
CA GLY A 87 -2.96 5.48 -1.80
C GLY A 87 -4.11 4.69 -2.41
N PHE A 88 -5.16 5.39 -2.72
CA PHE A 88 -6.37 4.85 -3.32
C PHE A 88 -6.97 5.84 -4.33
N ILE A 89 -7.84 5.35 -5.19
CA ILE A 89 -8.49 6.16 -6.22
C ILE A 89 -9.98 6.16 -5.96
N ILE A 90 -10.60 7.34 -5.97
CA ILE A 90 -12.04 7.52 -6.02
C ILE A 90 -12.33 8.34 -7.26
N GLU A 91 -13.12 7.81 -8.16
CA GLU A 91 -13.38 8.41 -9.48
C GLU A 91 -12.07 8.76 -10.21
N ASN A 92 -11.86 10.02 -10.54
CA ASN A 92 -10.67 10.52 -11.25
C ASN A 92 -9.61 11.14 -10.32
N LYS A 93 -9.70 10.91 -9.02
CA LYS A 93 -8.80 11.49 -8.01
C LYS A 93 -7.98 10.39 -7.32
N PHE A 94 -6.68 10.59 -7.26
CA PHE A 94 -5.77 9.76 -6.48
C PHE A 94 -5.53 10.40 -5.11
N PHE A 95 -5.91 9.73 -4.06
CA PHE A 95 -5.67 10.15 -2.68
C PHE A 95 -4.38 9.52 -2.17
N ILE A 96 -3.44 10.36 -1.77
CA ILE A 96 -2.22 9.89 -1.11
C ILE A 96 -2.58 9.56 0.34
N SER A 97 -2.29 8.33 0.75
CA SER A 97 -2.54 7.87 2.12
C SER A 97 -1.72 8.66 3.14
N SER A 98 -2.26 8.80 4.33
CA SER A 98 -1.54 9.26 5.52
C SER A 98 -1.26 8.04 6.41
N ILE A 99 -0.24 7.28 6.03
CA ILE A 99 0.15 6.02 6.69
C ILE A 99 0.91 6.29 8.01
N LEU A 100 1.20 5.23 8.74
CA LEU A 100 1.97 5.32 10.00
C LEU A 100 3.31 6.04 9.79
N PRO A 101 3.77 6.84 10.77
CA PRO A 101 5.02 7.60 10.68
C PRO A 101 6.24 6.75 10.30
N ASP A 102 6.35 5.53 10.82
CA ASP A 102 7.46 4.60 10.55
C ASP A 102 7.49 4.15 9.08
N ARG A 103 6.37 4.25 8.37
CA ARG A 103 6.20 3.88 6.97
C ARG A 103 6.11 5.09 6.01
N GLU A 104 6.04 6.31 6.51
CA GLU A 104 5.81 7.53 5.71
C GLU A 104 6.77 7.66 4.51
N ASN A 105 8.01 7.21 4.69
CA ASN A 105 9.00 7.22 3.61
C ASN A 105 8.59 6.34 2.41
N GLU A 106 7.74 5.32 2.59
CA GLU A 106 7.28 4.46 1.51
C GLU A 106 6.51 5.24 0.43
N ILE A 107 5.82 6.32 0.80
CA ILE A 107 5.08 7.20 -0.11
C ILE A 107 5.98 7.83 -1.20
N LYS A 108 7.26 8.05 -0.89
CA LYS A 108 8.22 8.58 -1.86
C LYS A 108 8.36 7.69 -3.09
N GLY A 109 8.07 6.39 -2.96
CA GLY A 109 8.06 5.45 -4.08
C GLY A 109 6.94 5.70 -5.10
N LEU A 110 5.92 6.48 -4.77
CA LEU A 110 4.87 6.86 -5.71
C LEU A 110 5.27 7.98 -6.68
N LYS A 111 6.42 8.63 -6.51
CA LYS A 111 6.80 9.88 -7.22
C LYS A 111 6.62 9.78 -8.74
N SER A 112 7.13 8.74 -9.39
CA SER A 112 7.03 8.57 -10.85
C SER A 112 5.61 8.25 -11.31
N VAL A 113 4.82 7.57 -10.49
CA VAL A 113 3.42 7.27 -10.77
C VAL A 113 2.58 8.55 -10.67
N LEU A 114 2.73 9.31 -9.57
CA LEU A 114 1.98 10.53 -9.33
C LEU A 114 2.20 11.60 -10.40
N LYS A 115 3.42 11.70 -10.97
CA LYS A 115 3.69 12.62 -12.10
C LYS A 115 2.82 12.35 -13.33
N LYS A 116 2.28 11.15 -13.47
CA LYS A 116 1.43 10.75 -14.61
C LYS A 116 -0.06 10.99 -14.33
N ILE A 117 -0.43 11.31 -13.09
CA ILE A 117 -1.82 11.50 -12.64
C ILE A 117 -2.12 12.98 -12.55
N LYS A 118 -3.24 13.41 -13.14
CA LYS A 118 -3.64 14.82 -13.16
C LYS A 118 -4.17 15.30 -11.80
N ASN A 119 -5.05 14.51 -11.21
CA ASN A 119 -5.76 14.88 -9.98
C ASN A 119 -5.20 14.09 -8.79
N VAL A 120 -4.30 14.69 -8.04
CA VAL A 120 -3.69 14.10 -6.84
C VAL A 120 -4.11 14.92 -5.62
N ILE A 121 -4.69 14.25 -4.65
CA ILE A 121 -5.21 14.84 -3.41
C ILE A 121 -4.30 14.41 -2.25
N LYS A 122 -3.86 15.38 -1.48
CA LYS A 122 -3.22 15.15 -0.17
C LYS A 122 -4.27 15.36 0.91
N LEU A 123 -4.33 14.46 1.85
CA LEU A 123 -5.24 14.55 2.98
C LEU A 123 -4.76 15.60 4.00
N PRO A 124 -5.68 16.16 4.80
CA PRO A 124 -5.33 16.99 5.96
C PRO A 124 -4.41 16.22 6.93
N LYS A 125 -3.56 16.95 7.66
CA LYS A 125 -2.55 16.34 8.56
C LYS A 125 -3.13 15.45 9.67
N ASP A 126 -4.35 15.70 10.06
CA ASP A 126 -5.06 14.98 11.13
C ASP A 126 -6.00 13.87 10.61
N ALA A 127 -6.16 13.75 9.30
CA ALA A 127 -6.89 12.66 8.65
C ALA A 127 -5.90 11.54 8.28
N HIS A 128 -5.95 10.44 9.04
CA HIS A 128 -5.13 9.25 8.79
C HIS A 128 -5.96 8.17 8.12
N ILE A 129 -5.52 7.74 6.94
CA ILE A 129 -6.17 6.69 6.17
C ILE A 129 -5.11 5.90 5.40
N GLU A 130 -5.22 4.58 5.45
CA GLU A 130 -4.46 3.68 4.59
C GLU A 130 -5.37 3.17 3.46
N GLY A 131 -4.85 3.07 2.25
CA GLY A 131 -5.65 2.61 1.10
C GLY A 131 -6.18 1.19 1.27
N GLY A 132 -5.53 0.37 2.12
CA GLY A 132 -6.00 -0.96 2.49
C GLY A 132 -7.31 -0.97 3.29
N ASP A 133 -7.66 0.14 3.95
CA ASP A 133 -8.89 0.29 4.72
C ASP A 133 -10.07 0.81 3.86
N VAL A 134 -9.85 1.12 2.58
CA VAL A 134 -10.86 1.70 1.69
C VAL A 134 -11.32 0.68 0.66
N VAL A 135 -12.62 0.48 0.53
CA VAL A 135 -13.25 -0.37 -0.49
C VAL A 135 -14.35 0.42 -1.18
N LEU A 136 -14.36 0.39 -2.51
CA LEU A 136 -15.35 1.06 -3.34
C LEU A 136 -16.36 0.07 -3.91
N ASP A 137 -17.64 0.46 -3.88
CA ASP A 137 -18.73 -0.27 -4.50
C ASP A 137 -19.75 0.72 -5.08
N ASP A 138 -19.49 1.16 -6.29
CA ASP A 138 -20.22 2.18 -7.05
C ASP A 138 -20.49 3.46 -6.25
N ASP A 139 -21.71 3.63 -5.73
CA ASP A 139 -22.13 4.81 -4.96
C ASP A 139 -21.71 4.74 -3.47
N ASN A 140 -21.08 3.64 -3.05
CA ASN A 140 -20.71 3.42 -1.67
C ASN A 140 -19.19 3.39 -1.49
N ILE A 141 -18.72 3.97 -0.39
CA ILE A 141 -17.34 3.90 0.07
C ILE A 141 -17.37 3.28 1.46
N PHE A 142 -16.76 2.11 1.60
CA PHE A 142 -16.59 1.44 2.89
C PHE A 142 -15.21 1.75 3.42
N ILE A 143 -15.15 2.29 4.65
CA ILE A 143 -13.88 2.65 5.29
C ILE A 143 -13.80 1.94 6.64
N GLY A 144 -12.82 1.06 6.76
CA GLY A 144 -12.44 0.46 8.03
C GLY A 144 -11.71 1.49 8.88
N TYR A 145 -12.19 1.82 10.08
CA TYR A 145 -11.53 2.79 10.93
C TYR A 145 -11.33 2.28 12.35
N TYR A 146 -10.35 2.87 13.03
CA TYR A 146 -10.10 2.63 14.43
C TYR A 146 -10.56 3.81 15.29
N GLY A 147 -11.52 3.55 16.18
CA GLY A 147 -12.21 4.60 16.96
C GLY A 147 -11.52 5.05 18.25
N ARG A 148 -10.41 4.40 18.68
CA ARG A 148 -9.71 4.76 19.92
C ARG A 148 -8.66 5.84 19.69
N LYS A 149 -8.29 6.57 20.78
CA LYS A 149 -7.33 7.67 20.73
C LYS A 149 -5.89 7.22 20.50
N ASP A 150 -5.56 5.97 20.78
CA ASP A 150 -4.22 5.38 20.72
C ASP A 150 -3.94 4.64 19.41
N TYR A 151 -4.54 5.09 18.30
CA TYR A 151 -4.45 4.43 17.01
C TYR A 151 -3.01 4.09 16.57
N LYS A 152 -2.01 4.84 17.04
CA LYS A 152 -0.59 4.61 16.73
C LYS A 152 -0.10 3.21 17.14
N ASN A 153 -0.72 2.63 18.16
CA ASN A 153 -0.37 1.32 18.69
C ASN A 153 -1.27 0.21 18.16
N GLN A 154 -2.09 0.50 17.14
CA GLN A 154 -3.08 -0.46 16.68
C GLN A 154 -2.55 -1.36 15.59
N ILE A 155 -3.02 -2.60 15.66
CA ILE A 155 -2.68 -3.70 14.76
C ILE A 155 -3.76 -3.88 13.68
N THR A 156 -4.96 -3.37 13.93
CA THR A 156 -6.11 -3.44 13.04
C THR A 156 -6.18 -2.22 12.12
N ALA A 157 -7.36 -1.71 11.80
CA ALA A 157 -7.50 -0.53 10.96
C ALA A 157 -6.69 0.66 11.50
N ARG A 158 -5.91 1.29 10.64
CA ARG A 158 -5.04 2.42 10.97
C ARG A 158 -5.62 3.75 10.55
N THR A 159 -6.83 3.72 10.03
CA THR A 159 -7.63 4.87 9.63
C THR A 159 -8.35 5.43 10.85
N ASN A 160 -8.34 6.74 11.00
CA ASN A 160 -9.05 7.42 12.08
C ASN A 160 -10.39 8.01 11.60
N LYS A 161 -11.24 8.41 12.55
CA LYS A 161 -12.59 8.92 12.29
C LYS A 161 -12.63 10.29 11.57
N LYS A 162 -11.48 10.95 11.40
CA LYS A 162 -11.38 12.24 10.71
C LYS A 162 -11.09 12.10 9.20
N ALA A 163 -10.68 10.88 8.78
CA ALA A 163 -10.54 10.57 7.38
C ALA A 163 -11.89 10.46 6.69
#